data_329942fb5ba82f91d52da73ab965d29f
#
_entry.id   329942fb5ba82f91d52da73ab965d29f
#
_cell.length_a   1.000
_cell.length_b   1.000
_cell.length_c   1.000
_cell.angle_alpha   90.00
_cell.angle_beta   90.00
_cell.angle_gamma   90.00
#
_symmetry.space_group_name_H-M   'P 1'
#
loop_
_entity.id
_entity.type
_entity.pdbx_description
1 polymer ?
#
loop_
_entity_poly.entity_id
_entity_poly.type
_entity_poly.pdbx_seq_one_letter_code
_entity_poly.pdbx_strand_id
1 'polypeptide(L)'
;MTLQEFQNDIRAGIPDRLPAAKPYDRQINHAPKRKEILTPEEQVLAIKNALRYFPAKHHALLAKEFAEELRKYGRIYMYRLRPDYEMYARPIDQYPCKCRQAAAIMLMIQNNLDKAVAQHPHELITYGGNGAVFQNWAQYRLTMKYLSEMTDSQTLAMYSGHPLGLFPSHPDAPRVVVTNGMVIPNYSKPDDWERMNALGVSQYGQMTAGSYMYIGPQGIVHGTTITVMNAARKRFTADRRDARGMLFVSSGLGGMSGAQPKAGTISGVVSVIAEINPKAAQKRYEQGWVDELHHSLDELIPRIRRACREREAVSMAYVGNVVDLWERLAAEEIPVDLGSDQTSLHNPWAGGYYPVDVSYEASNKMMAEEPARFRECVQESLRRQVDAINKLTARGMYFFDYGNAFLLEASRAGAAVMGEGGRFRYPSYVQDIMGPMFFDYGFGPFRWVCTSGKPEDLELTDRLAAEVLEEIRRTAPAEIAGQLDDNIHWIREAGRNRLVVGSQARILYADSEGRTKIAQAFNRAIADGRLTAPVVLGRDHHDV
;
A
#
# COMPACT_ATOMS: atom_id res chain seq x y z
N MET A 1 14.19 -4.77 -26.91
CA MET A 1 15.48 -4.95 -26.20
C MET A 1 15.67 -6.43 -25.92
N THR A 2 16.80 -6.99 -26.31
CA THR A 2 17.18 -8.37 -26.01
C THR A 2 17.61 -8.53 -24.54
N LEU A 3 17.67 -9.77 -24.04
CA LEU A 3 18.17 -10.05 -22.69
C LEU A 3 19.60 -9.54 -22.49
N GLN A 4 20.46 -9.71 -23.51
CA GLN A 4 21.85 -9.23 -23.45
C GLN A 4 21.96 -7.70 -23.36
N GLU A 5 21.12 -6.98 -24.10
CA GLU A 5 21.07 -5.51 -24.05
C GLU A 5 20.59 -5.03 -22.67
N PHE A 6 19.58 -5.68 -22.10
CA PHE A 6 19.11 -5.42 -20.72
C PHE A 6 20.23 -5.62 -19.69
N GLN A 7 20.92 -6.75 -19.76
CA GLN A 7 22.03 -7.06 -18.85
C GLN A 7 23.19 -6.08 -18.99
N ASN A 8 23.51 -5.66 -20.22
CA ASN A 8 24.57 -4.69 -20.49
C ASN A 8 24.20 -3.29 -19.97
N ASP A 9 22.94 -2.85 -20.11
CA ASP A 9 22.49 -1.57 -19.57
C ASP A 9 22.59 -1.53 -18.04
N ILE A 10 22.25 -2.62 -17.36
CA ILE A 10 22.41 -2.74 -15.89
C ILE A 10 23.90 -2.60 -15.50
N ARG A 11 24.80 -3.35 -16.13
CA ARG A 11 26.23 -3.32 -15.82
C ARG A 11 26.87 -1.96 -16.11
N ALA A 12 26.35 -1.23 -17.09
CA ALA A 12 26.85 0.10 -17.43
C ALA A 12 26.58 1.13 -16.31
N GLY A 13 25.47 1.01 -15.58
CA GLY A 13 25.06 1.99 -14.59
C GLY A 13 24.77 3.36 -15.22
N ILE A 14 25.43 4.42 -14.75
CA ILE A 14 25.36 5.74 -15.40
C ILE A 14 26.27 5.69 -16.63
N PRO A 15 25.73 5.84 -17.86
CA PRO A 15 26.55 5.71 -19.07
C PRO A 15 27.47 6.93 -19.25
N ASP A 16 28.71 6.70 -19.75
CA ASP A 16 29.68 7.77 -20.05
C ASP A 16 29.15 8.75 -21.10
N ARG A 17 28.42 8.27 -22.08
CA ARG A 17 27.67 9.07 -23.04
C ARG A 17 26.23 9.20 -22.56
N LEU A 18 25.80 10.42 -22.29
CA LEU A 18 24.43 10.67 -21.86
C LEU A 18 23.42 10.20 -22.91
N PRO A 19 22.35 9.51 -22.51
CA PRO A 19 21.24 9.21 -23.41
C PRO A 19 20.58 10.49 -23.95
N ALA A 20 19.78 10.38 -24.99
CA ALA A 20 18.95 11.50 -25.45
C ALA A 20 17.99 11.96 -24.35
N ALA A 21 17.67 13.26 -24.32
CA ALA A 21 16.64 13.77 -23.43
C ALA A 21 15.30 13.08 -23.72
N LYS A 22 14.59 12.71 -22.67
CA LYS A 22 13.28 12.07 -22.79
C LYS A 22 12.19 13.13 -22.77
N PRO A 23 11.32 13.17 -23.79
CA PRO A 23 10.21 14.12 -23.79
C PRO A 23 9.21 13.77 -22.67
N TYR A 24 8.51 14.81 -22.21
CA TYR A 24 7.41 14.62 -21.28
C TYR A 24 6.22 14.00 -22.02
N ASP A 25 5.81 12.84 -21.57
CA ASP A 25 4.67 12.11 -22.13
C ASP A 25 3.42 12.40 -21.29
N ARG A 26 2.46 13.16 -21.86
CA ARG A 26 1.21 13.52 -21.20
C ARG A 26 0.23 12.37 -21.01
N GLN A 27 0.45 11.24 -21.65
CA GLN A 27 -0.40 10.04 -21.54
C GLN A 27 -0.08 9.23 -20.28
N ILE A 28 1.06 9.49 -19.65
CA ILE A 28 1.49 8.80 -18.44
C ILE A 28 0.83 9.46 -17.22
N ASN A 29 0.43 8.62 -16.27
CA ASN A 29 -0.02 9.07 -14.96
C ASN A 29 1.16 9.55 -14.12
N HIS A 30 1.56 10.79 -14.31
CA HIS A 30 2.64 11.42 -13.55
C HIS A 30 2.21 11.74 -12.12
N ALA A 31 3.18 11.73 -11.21
CA ALA A 31 2.98 12.25 -9.87
C ALA A 31 2.59 13.74 -9.89
N PRO A 32 1.71 14.19 -8.99
CA PRO A 32 1.42 15.61 -8.83
C PRO A 32 2.71 16.41 -8.59
N LYS A 33 2.76 17.62 -9.13
CA LYS A 33 3.86 18.54 -8.85
C LYS A 33 4.03 18.71 -7.34
N ARG A 34 5.24 18.57 -6.86
CA ARG A 34 5.57 18.75 -5.44
C ARG A 34 5.62 20.25 -5.09
N LYS A 35 5.40 20.55 -3.81
CA LYS A 35 5.49 21.90 -3.26
C LYS A 35 6.84 22.53 -3.61
N GLU A 36 6.83 23.73 -4.12
CA GLU A 36 8.03 24.56 -4.29
C GLU A 36 8.40 25.15 -2.93
N ILE A 37 9.45 24.63 -2.32
CA ILE A 37 9.83 24.97 -0.94
C ILE A 37 11.25 25.54 -0.85
N LEU A 38 12.05 25.39 -1.92
CA LEU A 38 13.44 25.80 -1.93
C LEU A 38 13.60 27.29 -2.24
N THR A 39 14.48 27.97 -1.49
CA THR A 39 14.96 29.30 -1.88
C THR A 39 15.79 29.24 -3.16
N PRO A 40 16.06 30.37 -3.84
CA PRO A 40 16.95 30.38 -5.00
C PRO A 40 18.33 29.78 -4.75
N GLU A 41 18.92 30.05 -3.58
CA GLU A 41 20.21 29.51 -3.17
C GLU A 41 20.14 28.00 -2.96
N GLU A 42 19.04 27.52 -2.38
CA GLU A 42 18.81 26.09 -2.17
C GLU A 42 18.52 25.34 -3.48
N GLN A 43 17.88 26.00 -4.46
CA GLN A 43 17.74 25.40 -5.81
C GLN A 43 19.11 25.18 -6.46
N VAL A 44 20.03 26.15 -6.32
CA VAL A 44 21.41 25.97 -6.78
C VAL A 44 22.10 24.81 -6.04
N LEU A 45 21.88 24.69 -4.73
CA LEU A 45 22.42 23.57 -3.93
C LEU A 45 21.86 22.23 -4.36
N ALA A 46 20.55 22.13 -4.61
CA ALA A 46 19.89 20.92 -5.10
C ALA A 46 20.48 20.47 -6.45
N ILE A 47 20.70 21.42 -7.38
CA ILE A 47 21.33 21.14 -8.67
C ILE A 47 22.78 20.67 -8.48
N LYS A 48 23.56 21.32 -7.60
CA LYS A 48 24.93 20.88 -7.27
C LYS A 48 24.94 19.45 -6.68
N ASN A 49 23.99 19.14 -5.81
CA ASN A 49 23.84 17.81 -5.24
C ASN A 49 23.54 16.76 -6.33
N ALA A 50 22.69 17.08 -7.28
CA ALA A 50 22.37 16.20 -8.40
C ALA A 50 23.55 16.02 -9.36
N LEU A 51 24.33 17.07 -9.62
CA LEU A 51 25.49 17.01 -10.52
C LEU A 51 26.64 16.13 -10.01
N ARG A 52 26.68 15.81 -8.71
CA ARG A 52 27.73 14.92 -8.14
C ARG A 52 27.74 13.50 -8.75
N TYR A 53 26.67 13.08 -9.35
CA TYR A 53 26.61 11.79 -10.05
C TYR A 53 27.34 11.78 -11.39
N PHE A 54 27.77 12.94 -11.92
CA PHE A 54 28.25 13.10 -13.29
C PHE A 54 29.63 13.74 -13.38
N PRO A 55 30.43 13.35 -14.39
CA PRO A 55 31.66 14.06 -14.74
C PRO A 55 31.39 15.53 -15.12
N ALA A 56 32.34 16.41 -14.80
CA ALA A 56 32.22 17.85 -15.03
C ALA A 56 31.84 18.26 -16.47
N LYS A 57 32.26 17.46 -17.48
CA LYS A 57 31.93 17.69 -18.89
C LYS A 57 30.43 17.72 -19.19
N HIS A 58 29.60 17.13 -18.33
CA HIS A 58 28.15 17.10 -18.48
C HIS A 58 27.41 18.17 -17.65
N HIS A 59 28.09 18.86 -16.73
CA HIS A 59 27.44 19.75 -15.77
C HIS A 59 26.68 20.90 -16.42
N ALA A 60 27.27 21.54 -17.45
CA ALA A 60 26.62 22.67 -18.12
C ALA A 60 25.27 22.33 -18.79
N LEU A 61 25.17 21.12 -19.35
CA LEU A 61 23.93 20.61 -19.93
C LEU A 61 22.94 20.21 -18.86
N LEU A 62 23.38 19.36 -17.93
CA LEU A 62 22.50 18.78 -16.91
C LEU A 62 21.99 19.80 -15.90
N ALA A 63 22.76 20.84 -15.58
CA ALA A 63 22.31 21.91 -14.69
C ALA A 63 21.05 22.60 -15.22
N LYS A 64 20.96 22.83 -16.54
CA LYS A 64 19.76 23.42 -17.17
C LYS A 64 18.56 22.47 -17.09
N GLU A 65 18.77 21.18 -17.34
CA GLU A 65 17.71 20.16 -17.26
C GLU A 65 17.21 20.00 -15.83
N PHE A 66 18.10 19.95 -14.85
CA PHE A 66 17.73 19.81 -13.45
C PHE A 66 17.01 21.03 -12.89
N ALA A 67 17.38 22.25 -13.35
CA ALA A 67 16.63 23.45 -13.05
C ALA A 67 15.21 23.41 -13.63
N GLU A 68 15.05 22.85 -14.84
CA GLU A 68 13.74 22.67 -15.46
C GLU A 68 12.91 21.61 -14.73
N GLU A 69 13.50 20.49 -14.32
CA GLU A 69 12.84 19.45 -13.52
C GLU A 69 12.36 20.01 -12.17
N LEU A 70 13.19 20.78 -11.46
CA LEU A 70 12.78 21.45 -10.21
C LEU A 70 11.56 22.36 -10.43
N ARG A 71 11.58 23.19 -11.48
CA ARG A 71 10.47 24.09 -11.79
C ARG A 71 9.20 23.32 -12.16
N LYS A 72 9.34 22.22 -12.90
CA LYS A 72 8.21 21.45 -13.43
C LYS A 72 7.61 20.48 -12.41
N TYR A 73 8.46 19.80 -11.66
CA TYR A 73 8.04 18.72 -10.74
C TYR A 73 8.24 19.04 -9.25
N GLY A 74 8.99 20.09 -8.94
CA GLY A 74 9.44 20.39 -7.59
C GLY A 74 10.56 19.45 -7.10
N ARG A 75 11.07 18.58 -7.98
CA ARG A 75 12.09 17.53 -7.70
C ARG A 75 12.98 17.32 -8.91
N ILE A 76 14.19 16.77 -8.68
CA ILE A 76 15.13 16.35 -9.73
C ILE A 76 15.06 14.83 -9.84
N TYR A 77 14.33 14.32 -10.81
CA TYR A 77 14.21 12.88 -11.06
C TYR A 77 15.28 12.32 -12.01
N MET A 78 16.02 13.18 -12.73
CA MET A 78 17.00 12.79 -13.74
C MET A 78 16.38 11.91 -14.83
N TYR A 79 15.27 12.32 -15.40
CA TYR A 79 14.46 11.57 -16.38
C TYR A 79 15.26 11.04 -17.56
N ARG A 80 16.29 11.78 -18.00
CA ARG A 80 17.20 11.34 -19.07
C ARG A 80 17.78 9.95 -18.81
N LEU A 81 18.03 9.63 -17.54
CA LEU A 81 18.65 8.36 -17.14
C LEU A 81 17.64 7.21 -16.96
N ARG A 82 16.33 7.46 -17.05
CA ARG A 82 15.34 6.39 -16.97
C ARG A 82 15.66 5.33 -18.04
N PRO A 83 15.77 4.04 -17.68
CA PRO A 83 16.01 2.98 -18.66
C PRO A 83 14.92 2.91 -19.73
N ASP A 84 15.28 2.37 -20.90
CA ASP A 84 14.34 2.16 -22.00
C ASP A 84 13.65 0.78 -21.95
N TYR A 85 14.11 -0.12 -21.06
CA TYR A 85 13.46 -1.39 -20.84
C TYR A 85 12.26 -1.26 -19.88
N GLU A 86 11.32 -2.17 -20.04
CA GLU A 86 10.16 -2.23 -19.13
C GLU A 86 10.59 -2.72 -17.74
N MET A 87 10.01 -2.08 -16.72
CA MET A 87 10.17 -2.47 -15.33
C MET A 87 9.15 -3.55 -14.98
N TYR A 88 9.62 -4.74 -14.66
CA TYR A 88 8.84 -5.85 -14.09
C TYR A 88 9.78 -6.89 -13.47
N ALA A 89 9.27 -7.73 -12.59
CA ALA A 89 10.01 -8.82 -11.99
C ALA A 89 10.29 -9.92 -13.02
N ARG A 90 11.49 -9.94 -13.59
CA ARG A 90 11.94 -11.00 -14.49
C ARG A 90 12.32 -12.25 -13.69
N PRO A 91 12.30 -13.45 -14.30
CA PRO A 91 12.91 -14.63 -13.72
C PRO A 91 14.34 -14.35 -13.22
N ILE A 92 14.69 -14.89 -12.07
CA ILE A 92 15.92 -14.55 -11.33
C ILE A 92 17.21 -14.78 -12.14
N ASP A 93 17.21 -15.78 -13.02
CA ASP A 93 18.34 -16.16 -13.87
C ASP A 93 18.61 -15.15 -15.01
N GLN A 94 17.69 -14.23 -15.28
CA GLN A 94 17.87 -13.18 -16.26
C GLN A 94 18.69 -11.98 -15.75
N TYR A 95 18.90 -11.88 -14.44
CA TYR A 95 19.66 -10.78 -13.85
C TYR A 95 21.17 -11.02 -13.90
N PRO A 96 21.99 -10.01 -14.28
CA PRO A 96 23.43 -10.17 -14.47
C PRO A 96 24.20 -10.07 -13.15
N CYS A 97 23.96 -10.97 -12.19
CA CYS A 97 24.52 -10.93 -10.86
C CYS A 97 25.55 -12.04 -10.62
N LYS A 98 26.49 -11.81 -9.72
CA LYS A 98 27.48 -12.79 -9.25
C LYS A 98 26.95 -13.67 -8.13
N CYS A 99 25.95 -13.19 -7.36
CA CYS A 99 25.28 -13.97 -6.32
C CYS A 99 23.74 -13.89 -6.47
N ARG A 100 23.06 -14.95 -6.08
CA ARG A 100 21.59 -15.08 -6.23
C ARG A 100 20.81 -14.09 -5.38
N GLN A 101 21.32 -13.73 -4.22
CA GLN A 101 20.70 -12.76 -3.32
C GLN A 101 20.62 -11.37 -3.99
N ALA A 102 21.68 -10.95 -4.67
CA ALA A 102 21.69 -9.68 -5.41
C ALA A 102 20.68 -9.71 -6.58
N ALA A 103 20.57 -10.85 -7.29
CA ALA A 103 19.58 -11.03 -8.33
C ALA A 103 18.15 -10.93 -7.80
N ALA A 104 17.86 -11.54 -6.64
CA ALA A 104 16.56 -11.45 -5.99
C ALA A 104 16.22 -10.00 -5.58
N ILE A 105 17.19 -9.24 -5.08
CA ILE A 105 17.01 -7.82 -4.73
C ILE A 105 16.70 -6.99 -5.99
N MET A 106 17.43 -7.21 -7.10
CA MET A 106 17.14 -6.54 -8.38
C MET A 106 15.72 -6.84 -8.88
N LEU A 107 15.30 -8.10 -8.79
CA LEU A 107 13.94 -8.53 -9.14
C LEU A 107 12.92 -7.74 -8.33
N MET A 108 13.11 -7.62 -7.02
CA MET A 108 12.20 -6.90 -6.15
C MET A 108 12.20 -5.38 -6.39
N ILE A 109 13.34 -4.78 -6.69
CA ILE A 109 13.42 -3.37 -7.10
C ILE A 109 12.60 -3.14 -8.37
N GLN A 110 12.74 -3.99 -9.39
CA GLN A 110 12.00 -3.86 -10.64
C GLN A 110 10.50 -4.15 -10.47
N ASN A 111 10.12 -5.08 -9.59
CA ASN A 111 8.73 -5.28 -9.22
C ASN A 111 8.11 -4.02 -8.60
N ASN A 112 8.84 -3.33 -7.71
CA ASN A 112 8.36 -2.09 -7.09
C ASN A 112 8.20 -0.93 -8.08
N LEU A 113 8.80 -1.02 -9.25
CA LEU A 113 8.74 -0.01 -10.32
C LEU A 113 7.91 -0.47 -11.54
N ASP A 114 7.31 -1.66 -11.49
CA ASP A 114 6.40 -2.15 -12.52
C ASP A 114 5.18 -1.22 -12.63
N LYS A 115 4.81 -0.85 -13.84
CA LYS A 115 3.63 0.00 -14.12
C LYS A 115 2.31 -0.59 -13.60
N ALA A 116 2.24 -1.91 -13.43
CA ALA A 116 1.09 -2.59 -12.85
C ALA A 116 1.08 -2.50 -11.32
N VAL A 117 2.22 -2.26 -10.68
CA VAL A 117 2.43 -2.23 -9.23
C VAL A 117 2.55 -0.79 -8.71
N ALA A 118 3.43 -0.01 -9.33
CA ALA A 118 3.77 1.33 -8.89
C ALA A 118 2.71 2.37 -9.25
N GLN A 119 2.47 3.30 -8.33
CA GLN A 119 1.53 4.40 -8.55
C GLN A 119 2.03 5.40 -9.61
N HIS A 120 3.31 5.80 -9.52
CA HIS A 120 3.96 6.70 -10.46
C HIS A 120 5.38 6.20 -10.76
N PRO A 121 5.52 5.14 -11.57
CA PRO A 121 6.81 4.48 -11.77
C PRO A 121 7.85 5.38 -12.44
N HIS A 122 7.43 6.38 -13.23
CA HIS A 122 8.34 7.34 -13.87
C HIS A 122 9.02 8.28 -12.88
N GLU A 123 8.36 8.56 -11.77
CA GLU A 123 8.85 9.35 -10.63
C GLU A 123 9.35 8.47 -9.48
N LEU A 124 9.54 7.15 -9.74
CA LEU A 124 10.07 6.20 -8.76
C LEU A 124 9.18 6.03 -7.51
N ILE A 125 7.91 6.38 -7.62
CA ILE A 125 6.94 6.30 -6.53
C ILE A 125 6.15 5.00 -6.64
N THR A 126 6.30 4.15 -5.63
CA THR A 126 5.62 2.86 -5.57
C THR A 126 4.19 3.00 -5.08
N TYR A 127 3.95 3.61 -3.90
CA TYR A 127 2.61 3.81 -3.35
C TYR A 127 2.52 4.99 -2.39
N GLY A 128 1.30 5.33 -1.96
CA GLY A 128 1.06 6.36 -0.94
C GLY A 128 1.39 7.79 -1.38
N GLY A 129 1.48 8.04 -2.69
CA GLY A 129 1.72 9.35 -3.29
C GLY A 129 3.16 9.87 -3.19
N ASN A 130 3.98 9.36 -2.28
CA ASN A 130 5.38 9.78 -2.08
C ASN A 130 6.31 8.66 -1.61
N GLY A 131 5.81 7.44 -1.38
CA GLY A 131 6.63 6.29 -0.99
C GLY A 131 7.54 5.85 -2.13
N ALA A 132 8.82 6.26 -2.09
CA ALA A 132 9.79 6.10 -3.16
C ALA A 132 10.83 5.04 -2.83
N VAL A 133 11.28 4.35 -3.87
CA VAL A 133 12.40 3.40 -3.82
C VAL A 133 13.74 4.15 -3.94
N PHE A 134 13.78 5.14 -4.81
CA PHE A 134 14.91 6.04 -5.08
C PHE A 134 14.41 7.47 -5.26
N GLN A 135 15.31 8.43 -5.08
CA GLN A 135 14.99 9.84 -5.33
C GLN A 135 15.06 10.19 -6.82
N ASN A 136 15.96 9.53 -7.56
CA ASN A 136 16.22 9.80 -8.97
C ASN A 136 16.76 8.57 -9.70
N TRP A 137 16.75 8.61 -11.04
CA TRP A 137 17.16 7.50 -11.90
C TRP A 137 18.66 7.20 -11.88
N ALA A 138 19.53 8.15 -11.47
CA ALA A 138 20.95 7.84 -11.27
C ALA A 138 21.15 6.88 -10.10
N GLN A 139 20.42 7.06 -9.01
CA GLN A 139 20.47 6.16 -7.85
C GLN A 139 20.02 4.74 -8.22
N TYR A 140 18.93 4.61 -8.99
CA TYR A 140 18.49 3.32 -9.52
C TYR A 140 19.61 2.64 -10.33
N ARG A 141 20.18 3.34 -11.32
CA ARG A 141 21.23 2.80 -12.19
C ARG A 141 22.47 2.37 -11.42
N LEU A 142 22.93 3.18 -10.47
CA LEU A 142 24.08 2.85 -9.63
C LEU A 142 23.79 1.65 -8.72
N THR A 143 22.62 1.59 -8.12
CA THR A 143 22.22 0.46 -7.28
C THR A 143 22.19 -0.84 -8.08
N MET A 144 21.58 -0.84 -9.27
CA MET A 144 21.55 -2.01 -10.13
C MET A 144 22.96 -2.43 -10.58
N LYS A 145 23.83 -1.47 -10.89
CA LYS A 145 25.24 -1.76 -11.19
C LYS A 145 25.96 -2.40 -10.01
N TYR A 146 25.89 -1.81 -8.81
CA TYR A 146 26.52 -2.38 -7.62
C TYR A 146 26.02 -3.79 -7.31
N LEU A 147 24.73 -4.03 -7.43
CA LEU A 147 24.16 -5.37 -7.27
C LEU A 147 24.69 -6.36 -8.32
N SER A 148 24.93 -5.91 -9.56
CA SER A 148 25.49 -6.78 -10.61
C SER A 148 26.97 -7.16 -10.35
N GLU A 149 27.71 -6.31 -9.67
CA GLU A 149 29.11 -6.49 -9.33
C GLU A 149 29.34 -7.17 -7.98
N MET A 150 28.33 -7.12 -7.10
CA MET A 150 28.38 -7.63 -5.72
C MET A 150 28.72 -9.12 -5.66
N THR A 151 29.65 -9.46 -4.77
CA THR A 151 29.93 -10.83 -4.38
C THR A 151 29.20 -11.20 -3.09
N ASP A 152 29.25 -12.47 -2.69
CA ASP A 152 28.70 -12.96 -1.42
C ASP A 152 29.48 -12.47 -0.17
N SER A 153 30.65 -11.87 -0.38
CA SER A 153 31.50 -11.29 0.67
C SER A 153 31.42 -9.76 0.72
N GLN A 154 30.32 -9.18 0.23
CA GLN A 154 30.10 -7.74 0.21
C GLN A 154 28.68 -7.39 0.67
N THR A 155 28.54 -6.21 1.25
CA THR A 155 27.26 -5.57 1.60
C THR A 155 27.15 -4.22 0.92
N LEU A 156 26.06 -3.96 0.23
CA LEU A 156 25.71 -2.64 -0.29
C LEU A 156 25.07 -1.82 0.84
N ALA A 157 25.69 -0.71 1.22
CA ALA A 157 25.10 0.26 2.12
C ALA A 157 24.35 1.33 1.33
N MET A 158 23.13 1.64 1.77
CA MET A 158 22.26 2.63 1.14
C MET A 158 21.67 3.59 2.18
N TYR A 159 21.52 4.83 1.79
CA TYR A 159 20.87 5.87 2.60
C TYR A 159 19.88 6.64 1.75
N SER A 160 18.60 6.60 2.10
CA SER A 160 17.53 7.34 1.40
C SER A 160 17.60 7.24 -0.14
N GLY A 161 17.83 6.03 -0.64
CA GLY A 161 18.00 5.75 -2.06
C GLY A 161 19.42 5.97 -2.60
N HIS A 162 20.31 6.61 -1.86
CA HIS A 162 21.72 6.77 -2.26
C HIS A 162 22.50 5.46 -2.03
N PRO A 163 23.05 4.81 -3.06
CA PRO A 163 24.02 3.74 -2.89
C PRO A 163 25.37 4.32 -2.46
N LEU A 164 25.79 4.03 -1.23
CA LEU A 164 27.03 4.57 -0.66
C LEU A 164 28.26 3.77 -1.11
N GLY A 165 28.09 2.48 -1.39
CA GLY A 165 29.15 1.61 -1.89
C GLY A 165 29.02 0.16 -1.44
N LEU A 166 29.85 -0.70 -2.04
CA LEU A 166 30.03 -2.08 -1.66
C LEU A 166 31.12 -2.18 -0.60
N PHE A 167 30.75 -2.61 0.60
CA PHE A 167 31.66 -2.78 1.74
C PHE A 167 32.01 -4.24 1.93
N PRO A 168 33.25 -4.58 2.34
CA PRO A 168 33.63 -5.94 2.70
C PRO A 168 32.74 -6.49 3.81
N SER A 169 32.30 -7.73 3.65
CA SER A 169 31.52 -8.46 4.64
C SER A 169 31.77 -9.97 4.53
N HIS A 170 30.86 -10.83 4.95
CA HIS A 170 30.98 -12.27 4.85
C HIS A 170 29.67 -12.89 4.32
N PRO A 171 29.65 -14.17 3.89
CA PRO A 171 28.49 -14.78 3.25
C PRO A 171 27.19 -14.75 4.06
N ASP A 172 27.29 -14.78 5.39
CA ASP A 172 26.13 -14.71 6.29
C ASP A 172 25.68 -13.26 6.60
N ALA A 173 26.41 -12.24 6.14
CA ALA A 173 26.04 -10.84 6.34
C ALA A 173 24.88 -10.43 5.40
N PRO A 174 24.09 -9.41 5.78
CA PRO A 174 23.10 -8.82 4.89
C PRO A 174 23.73 -8.34 3.57
N ARG A 175 23.10 -8.66 2.44
CA ARG A 175 23.59 -8.20 1.12
C ARG A 175 23.32 -6.71 0.91
N VAL A 176 22.25 -6.19 1.47
CA VAL A 176 21.92 -4.76 1.41
C VAL A 176 21.47 -4.30 2.80
N VAL A 177 21.96 -3.16 3.23
CA VAL A 177 21.47 -2.44 4.40
C VAL A 177 20.93 -1.09 3.91
N VAL A 178 19.65 -0.86 4.12
CA VAL A 178 18.96 0.38 3.74
C VAL A 178 18.58 1.16 4.98
N THR A 179 18.97 2.42 5.03
CA THR A 179 18.45 3.36 6.01
C THR A 179 17.65 4.43 5.30
N ASN A 180 16.44 4.69 5.77
CA ASN A 180 15.60 5.77 5.26
C ASN A 180 15.54 6.86 6.30
N GLY A 181 16.02 8.03 5.97
CA GLY A 181 15.59 8.94 6.72
C GLY A 181 15.99 9.95 7.56
N MET A 182 15.12 10.72 7.86
CA MET A 182 15.17 11.82 8.78
C MET A 182 14.32 11.50 9.99
N VAL A 183 14.81 10.68 10.89
CA VAL A 183 14.21 10.54 12.21
C VAL A 183 15.05 11.37 13.19
N ILE A 184 15.14 12.66 12.91
CA ILE A 184 15.73 13.60 13.85
C ILE A 184 14.55 14.42 14.37
N PRO A 185 14.23 14.38 15.68
CA PRO A 185 13.05 15.06 16.22
C PRO A 185 12.93 16.53 15.85
N ASN A 186 14.06 17.22 15.68
CA ASN A 186 14.10 18.64 15.29
C ASN A 186 13.78 18.93 13.82
N TYR A 187 13.73 17.90 12.95
CA TYR A 187 13.50 18.03 11.52
C TYR A 187 12.38 17.08 11.04
N SER A 188 11.32 16.97 11.80
CA SER A 188 10.21 16.05 11.52
C SER A 188 8.92 16.72 11.06
N LYS A 189 8.94 18.03 10.79
CA LYS A 189 7.79 18.73 10.23
C LYS A 189 7.62 18.37 8.75
N PRO A 190 6.39 18.41 8.21
CA PRO A 190 6.14 18.13 6.80
C PRO A 190 7.01 18.97 5.84
N ASP A 191 7.21 20.24 6.13
CA ASP A 191 8.05 21.13 5.31
C ASP A 191 9.55 20.78 5.37
N ASP A 192 10.04 20.25 6.49
CA ASP A 192 11.43 19.76 6.58
C ASP A 192 11.64 18.56 5.63
N TRP A 193 10.69 17.65 5.57
CA TRP A 193 10.76 16.49 4.68
C TRP A 193 10.68 16.89 3.21
N GLU A 194 9.77 17.79 2.87
CA GLU A 194 9.64 18.31 1.51
C GLU A 194 10.91 19.04 1.06
N ARG A 195 11.51 19.85 1.94
CA ARG A 195 12.75 20.58 1.69
C ARG A 195 13.93 19.64 1.50
N MET A 196 14.14 18.70 2.42
CA MET A 196 15.27 17.77 2.34
C MET A 196 15.16 16.81 1.15
N ASN A 197 13.95 16.43 0.76
CA ASN A 197 13.74 15.66 -0.45
C ASN A 197 14.04 16.49 -1.70
N ALA A 198 13.59 17.75 -1.77
CA ALA A 198 13.87 18.63 -2.89
C ALA A 198 15.37 18.94 -3.04
N LEU A 199 16.11 19.04 -1.92
CA LEU A 199 17.58 19.15 -1.91
C LEU A 199 18.31 17.88 -2.37
N GLY A 200 17.61 16.77 -2.52
CA GLY A 200 18.20 15.47 -2.85
C GLY A 200 18.99 14.85 -1.69
N VAL A 201 18.63 15.17 -0.44
CA VAL A 201 19.31 14.66 0.77
C VAL A 201 18.59 13.45 1.34
N SER A 202 17.27 13.52 1.47
CA SER A 202 16.47 12.46 2.07
C SER A 202 15.22 12.19 1.24
N GLN A 203 14.66 10.99 1.38
CA GLN A 203 13.37 10.63 0.79
C GLN A 203 12.43 10.07 1.85
N TYR A 204 11.14 10.14 1.56
CA TYR A 204 10.15 9.38 2.31
C TYR A 204 10.04 7.98 1.71
N GLY A 205 10.68 7.01 2.36
CA GLY A 205 10.54 5.60 2.02
C GLY A 205 9.48 4.99 2.93
N GLN A 206 8.29 4.72 2.40
CA GLN A 206 7.33 3.92 3.13
C GLN A 206 7.87 2.49 3.28
N MET A 207 7.49 1.81 4.35
CA MET A 207 8.07 0.57 4.84
C MET A 207 8.36 -0.46 3.73
N THR A 208 7.35 -0.92 3.02
CA THR A 208 7.52 -1.97 2.00
C THR A 208 8.11 -1.46 0.69
N ALA A 209 7.93 -0.18 0.34
CA ALA A 209 8.62 0.42 -0.79
C ALA A 209 10.13 0.54 -0.51
N GLY A 210 10.50 1.07 0.65
CA GLY A 210 11.90 1.25 1.05
C GLY A 210 12.67 -0.05 1.25
N SER A 211 12.01 -1.15 1.62
CA SER A 211 12.59 -2.49 1.73
C SER A 211 12.50 -3.31 0.44
N TYR A 212 11.95 -2.76 -0.63
CA TYR A 212 11.70 -3.44 -1.92
C TYR A 212 10.69 -4.60 -1.84
N MET A 213 9.90 -4.71 -0.77
CA MET A 213 8.97 -5.82 -0.53
C MET A 213 7.50 -5.48 -0.82
N TYR A 214 7.22 -4.38 -1.52
CA TYR A 214 5.86 -4.11 -1.97
C TYR A 214 5.44 -5.06 -3.10
N ILE A 215 4.46 -5.90 -2.85
CA ILE A 215 3.97 -6.94 -3.76
C ILE A 215 2.63 -6.59 -4.42
N GLY A 216 2.29 -5.31 -4.45
CA GLY A 216 1.02 -4.83 -4.95
C GLY A 216 -0.06 -4.79 -3.86
N PRO A 217 -1.35 -4.75 -4.25
CA PRO A 217 -2.46 -4.49 -3.34
C PRO A 217 -2.80 -5.64 -2.40
N GLN A 218 -2.18 -6.82 -2.53
CA GLN A 218 -2.48 -7.98 -1.70
C GLN A 218 -2.35 -7.71 -0.20
N GLY A 219 -1.32 -6.94 0.22
CA GLY A 219 -1.07 -6.65 1.62
C GLY A 219 -2.26 -5.95 2.28
N ILE A 220 -2.81 -4.96 1.58
CA ILE A 220 -3.96 -4.20 2.08
C ILE A 220 -5.26 -5.00 2.04
N VAL A 221 -5.48 -5.79 0.98
CA VAL A 221 -6.65 -6.68 0.91
C VAL A 221 -6.60 -7.71 2.04
N HIS A 222 -5.42 -8.30 2.29
CA HIS A 222 -5.22 -9.24 3.39
C HIS A 222 -5.50 -8.59 4.75
N GLY A 223 -4.84 -7.47 5.07
CA GLY A 223 -5.03 -6.78 6.34
C GLY A 223 -6.49 -6.36 6.58
N THR A 224 -7.18 -5.88 5.53
CA THR A 224 -8.61 -5.53 5.62
C THR A 224 -9.48 -6.78 5.80
N THR A 225 -9.20 -7.88 5.09
CA THR A 225 -9.92 -9.16 5.25
C THR A 225 -9.82 -9.65 6.68
N ILE A 226 -8.61 -9.74 7.21
CA ILE A 226 -8.37 -10.17 8.59
C ILE A 226 -9.05 -9.25 9.60
N THR A 227 -9.00 -7.93 9.39
CA THR A 227 -9.69 -6.96 10.24
C THR A 227 -11.21 -7.18 10.24
N VAL A 228 -11.82 -7.32 9.05
CA VAL A 228 -13.28 -7.53 8.92
C VAL A 228 -13.71 -8.88 9.55
N MET A 229 -12.96 -9.96 9.31
CA MET A 229 -13.26 -11.28 9.89
C MET A 229 -13.21 -11.24 11.43
N ASN A 230 -12.25 -10.54 12.01
CA ASN A 230 -12.12 -10.44 13.46
C ASN A 230 -13.12 -9.45 14.07
N ALA A 231 -13.44 -8.36 13.37
CA ALA A 231 -14.55 -7.49 13.75
C ALA A 231 -15.89 -8.27 13.75
N ALA A 232 -16.12 -9.10 12.74
CA ALA A 232 -17.30 -9.99 12.69
C ALA A 232 -17.31 -10.99 13.85
N ARG A 233 -16.16 -11.59 14.19
CA ARG A 233 -16.02 -12.52 15.31
C ARG A 233 -16.42 -11.90 16.65
N LYS A 234 -16.16 -10.61 16.86
CA LYS A 234 -16.63 -9.85 18.05
C LYS A 234 -18.16 -9.74 18.13
N ARG A 235 -18.85 -9.95 17.01
CA ARG A 235 -20.32 -9.90 16.91
C ARG A 235 -20.97 -11.29 16.85
N PHE A 236 -20.19 -12.37 16.94
CA PHE A 236 -20.74 -13.73 16.96
C PHE A 236 -21.55 -13.96 18.24
N THR A 237 -22.63 -14.70 18.09
CA THR A 237 -23.52 -15.15 19.16
C THR A 237 -23.65 -16.65 19.12
N ALA A 238 -24.39 -17.26 20.07
CA ALA A 238 -24.67 -18.69 20.06
C ALA A 238 -25.32 -19.13 18.75
N ASP A 239 -26.17 -18.27 18.16
CA ASP A 239 -26.96 -18.55 16.97
C ASP A 239 -26.30 -18.10 15.66
N ARG A 240 -25.23 -17.30 15.75
CA ARG A 240 -24.52 -16.75 14.59
C ARG A 240 -23.01 -16.87 14.77
N ARG A 241 -22.43 -17.88 14.12
CA ARG A 241 -21.01 -18.21 14.24
C ARG A 241 -20.20 -17.99 12.95
N ASP A 242 -20.79 -17.32 11.95
CA ASP A 242 -20.10 -16.92 10.73
C ASP A 242 -20.52 -15.51 10.29
N ALA A 243 -19.74 -14.91 9.39
CA ALA A 243 -19.93 -13.55 8.94
C ALA A 243 -20.99 -13.39 7.82
N ARG A 244 -21.52 -14.48 7.26
CA ARG A 244 -22.45 -14.41 6.13
C ARG A 244 -23.75 -13.75 6.50
N GLY A 245 -24.15 -12.78 5.65
CA GLY A 245 -25.31 -11.94 5.88
C GLY A 245 -25.10 -10.81 6.91
N MET A 246 -23.90 -10.66 7.50
CA MET A 246 -23.51 -9.45 8.22
C MET A 246 -23.32 -8.29 7.26
N LEU A 247 -23.81 -7.12 7.62
CA LEU A 247 -23.64 -5.90 6.86
C LEU A 247 -22.43 -5.11 7.38
N PHE A 248 -21.44 -4.95 6.52
CA PHE A 248 -20.28 -4.06 6.73
C PHE A 248 -20.43 -2.80 5.88
N VAL A 249 -20.40 -1.64 6.49
CA VAL A 249 -20.52 -0.33 5.82
C VAL A 249 -19.29 0.51 6.07
N SER A 250 -18.74 1.08 5.01
CA SER A 250 -17.56 1.95 5.07
C SER A 250 -17.53 2.92 3.89
N SER A 251 -16.41 3.60 3.68
CA SER A 251 -16.23 4.63 2.66
C SER A 251 -14.85 4.64 2.05
N GLY A 252 -14.77 5.16 0.84
CA GLY A 252 -13.54 5.31 0.07
C GLY A 252 -13.24 4.12 -0.83
N LEU A 253 -12.95 4.41 -2.12
CA LEU A 253 -12.50 3.44 -3.13
C LEU A 253 -11.20 3.90 -3.81
N GLY A 254 -10.40 4.70 -3.10
CA GLY A 254 -9.10 5.18 -3.54
C GLY A 254 -8.02 4.10 -3.60
N GLY A 255 -6.77 4.50 -3.47
CA GLY A 255 -5.60 3.61 -3.52
C GLY A 255 -5.63 2.52 -2.45
N MET A 256 -5.74 2.93 -1.19
CA MET A 256 -5.77 2.04 -0.03
C MET A 256 -7.17 1.49 0.25
N SER A 257 -8.15 2.39 0.36
CA SER A 257 -9.53 2.05 0.70
C SER A 257 -10.24 1.19 -0.35
N GLY A 258 -9.78 1.21 -1.60
CA GLY A 258 -10.31 0.33 -2.66
C GLY A 258 -10.14 -1.17 -2.41
N ALA A 259 -9.40 -1.56 -1.39
CA ALA A 259 -9.29 -2.96 -0.95
C ALA A 259 -10.54 -3.47 -0.22
N GLN A 260 -11.33 -2.59 0.38
CA GLN A 260 -12.45 -2.95 1.25
C GLN A 260 -13.53 -3.84 0.60
N PRO A 261 -13.99 -3.56 -0.63
CA PRO A 261 -15.02 -4.40 -1.27
C PRO A 261 -14.54 -5.84 -1.41
N LYS A 262 -13.31 -6.03 -1.95
CA LYS A 262 -12.71 -7.35 -2.13
C LYS A 262 -12.51 -8.08 -0.80
N ALA A 263 -12.03 -7.37 0.20
CA ALA A 263 -11.87 -7.91 1.54
C ALA A 263 -13.21 -8.33 2.15
N GLY A 264 -14.27 -7.56 1.95
CA GLY A 264 -15.62 -7.90 2.39
C GLY A 264 -16.12 -9.19 1.75
N THR A 265 -15.98 -9.32 0.43
CA THR A 265 -16.38 -10.54 -0.30
C THR A 265 -15.60 -11.76 0.20
N ILE A 266 -14.28 -11.66 0.38
CA ILE A 266 -13.46 -12.77 0.92
C ILE A 266 -13.86 -13.12 2.35
N SER A 267 -14.20 -12.12 3.18
CA SER A 267 -14.65 -12.33 4.55
C SER A 267 -16.07 -12.91 4.66
N GLY A 268 -16.82 -12.99 3.56
CA GLY A 268 -18.17 -13.52 3.51
C GLY A 268 -19.27 -12.55 3.94
N VAL A 269 -18.97 -11.26 4.14
CA VAL A 269 -19.95 -10.24 4.52
C VAL A 269 -20.64 -9.62 3.31
N VAL A 270 -21.80 -8.99 3.52
CA VAL A 270 -22.38 -8.00 2.61
C VAL A 270 -21.65 -6.69 2.88
N SER A 271 -20.87 -6.19 1.93
CA SER A 271 -20.14 -4.93 2.09
C SER A 271 -20.69 -3.81 1.23
N VAL A 272 -20.86 -2.63 1.84
CA VAL A 272 -21.32 -1.42 1.16
C VAL A 272 -20.31 -0.31 1.39
N ILE A 273 -19.72 0.18 0.31
CA ILE A 273 -18.66 1.19 0.37
C ILE A 273 -19.09 2.43 -0.42
N ALA A 274 -19.22 3.57 0.27
CA ALA A 274 -19.54 4.83 -0.39
C ALA A 274 -18.29 5.46 -1.03
N GLU A 275 -18.44 5.97 -2.25
CA GLU A 275 -17.40 6.72 -2.96
C GLU A 275 -18.03 7.86 -3.76
N ILE A 276 -17.65 9.08 -3.43
CA ILE A 276 -18.19 10.25 -4.11
C ILE A 276 -17.56 10.50 -5.48
N ASN A 277 -16.35 10.01 -5.72
CA ASN A 277 -15.68 10.12 -7.01
C ASN A 277 -16.16 8.99 -7.95
N PRO A 278 -17.00 9.30 -8.96
CA PRO A 278 -17.56 8.26 -9.83
C PRO A 278 -16.49 7.51 -10.63
N LYS A 279 -15.36 8.17 -10.95
CA LYS A 279 -14.25 7.54 -11.69
C LYS A 279 -13.51 6.52 -10.82
N ALA A 280 -13.37 6.79 -9.51
CA ALA A 280 -12.76 5.85 -8.58
C ALA A 280 -13.63 4.60 -8.41
N ALA A 281 -14.95 4.77 -8.20
CA ALA A 281 -15.90 3.68 -8.11
C ALA A 281 -15.94 2.82 -9.39
N GLN A 282 -16.06 3.47 -10.55
CA GLN A 282 -16.08 2.81 -11.86
C GLN A 282 -14.80 1.99 -12.09
N LYS A 283 -13.63 2.56 -11.78
CA LYS A 283 -12.35 1.87 -11.91
C LYS A 283 -12.29 0.59 -11.07
N ARG A 284 -12.81 0.60 -9.84
CA ARG A 284 -12.82 -0.59 -8.98
C ARG A 284 -13.78 -1.66 -9.47
N TYR A 285 -14.90 -1.25 -10.04
CA TYR A 285 -15.84 -2.16 -10.68
C TYR A 285 -15.22 -2.84 -11.91
N GLU A 286 -14.60 -2.07 -12.81
CA GLU A 286 -13.92 -2.60 -14.01
C GLU A 286 -12.76 -3.54 -13.67
N GLN A 287 -12.10 -3.31 -12.55
CA GLN A 287 -11.05 -4.19 -12.01
C GLN A 287 -11.61 -5.47 -11.36
N GLY A 288 -12.93 -5.62 -11.23
CA GLY A 288 -13.56 -6.74 -10.53
C GLY A 288 -13.31 -6.73 -9.02
N TRP A 289 -13.11 -5.55 -8.44
CA TRP A 289 -12.91 -5.38 -6.98
C TRP A 289 -14.21 -5.04 -6.26
N VAL A 290 -15.16 -4.45 -6.98
CA VAL A 290 -16.54 -4.20 -6.59
C VAL A 290 -17.45 -5.05 -7.48
N ASP A 291 -18.41 -5.73 -6.89
CA ASP A 291 -19.33 -6.60 -7.63
C ASP A 291 -20.49 -5.81 -8.25
N GLU A 292 -20.97 -4.77 -7.58
CA GLU A 292 -22.14 -3.99 -8.02
C GLU A 292 -21.93 -2.47 -7.80
N LEU A 293 -22.37 -1.64 -8.78
CA LEU A 293 -22.41 -0.18 -8.65
C LEU A 293 -23.86 0.29 -8.51
N HIS A 294 -24.10 1.17 -7.54
CA HIS A 294 -25.40 1.79 -7.29
C HIS A 294 -25.26 3.32 -7.22
N HIS A 295 -26.10 4.02 -7.99
CA HIS A 295 -26.13 5.48 -8.03
C HIS A 295 -27.30 6.07 -7.22
N SER A 296 -28.17 5.23 -6.70
CA SER A 296 -29.34 5.62 -5.92
C SER A 296 -29.45 4.78 -4.65
N LEU A 297 -29.73 5.45 -3.53
CA LEU A 297 -30.03 4.78 -2.26
C LEU A 297 -31.34 4.03 -2.31
N ASP A 298 -32.30 4.47 -3.15
CA ASP A 298 -33.59 3.80 -3.30
C ASP A 298 -33.46 2.43 -3.99
N GLU A 299 -32.44 2.25 -4.83
CA GLU A 299 -32.07 0.95 -5.41
C GLU A 299 -31.21 0.13 -4.46
N LEU A 300 -30.26 0.77 -3.80
CA LEU A 300 -29.27 0.12 -2.94
C LEU A 300 -29.91 -0.49 -1.68
N ILE A 301 -30.82 0.23 -0.99
CA ILE A 301 -31.38 -0.25 0.28
C ILE A 301 -32.16 -1.56 0.12
N PRO A 302 -33.06 -1.74 -0.85
CA PRO A 302 -33.71 -3.04 -1.09
C PRO A 302 -32.71 -4.15 -1.44
N ARG A 303 -31.64 -3.81 -2.18
CA ARG A 303 -30.58 -4.76 -2.53
C ARG A 303 -29.79 -5.22 -1.30
N ILE A 304 -29.45 -4.30 -0.39
CA ILE A 304 -28.82 -4.62 0.91
C ILE A 304 -29.69 -5.60 1.70
N ARG A 305 -30.99 -5.27 1.89
CA ARG A 305 -31.92 -6.12 2.64
C ARG A 305 -32.00 -7.54 2.05
N ARG A 306 -32.02 -7.67 0.73
CA ARG A 306 -32.02 -8.96 0.04
C ARG A 306 -30.71 -9.72 0.30
N ALA A 307 -29.55 -9.09 0.08
CA ALA A 307 -28.24 -9.72 0.25
C ALA A 307 -28.03 -10.23 1.69
N CYS A 308 -28.40 -9.43 2.70
CA CYS A 308 -28.31 -9.85 4.10
C CYS A 308 -29.22 -11.05 4.40
N ARG A 309 -30.47 -11.04 3.90
CA ARG A 309 -31.41 -12.15 4.09
C ARG A 309 -30.94 -13.41 3.40
N GLU A 310 -30.40 -13.31 2.19
CA GLU A 310 -29.92 -14.42 1.38
C GLU A 310 -28.50 -14.85 1.78
N ARG A 311 -27.88 -14.13 2.73
CA ARG A 311 -26.53 -14.38 3.27
C ARG A 311 -25.45 -14.41 2.19
N GLU A 312 -25.58 -13.49 1.22
CA GLU A 312 -24.62 -13.36 0.13
C GLU A 312 -23.27 -12.83 0.64
N ALA A 313 -22.19 -13.20 -0.07
CA ALA A 313 -20.88 -12.56 0.02
C ALA A 313 -20.75 -11.64 -1.20
N VAL A 314 -21.11 -10.37 -1.06
CA VAL A 314 -21.18 -9.42 -2.17
C VAL A 314 -20.70 -8.04 -1.75
N SER A 315 -20.06 -7.35 -2.66
CA SER A 315 -19.62 -5.97 -2.49
C SER A 315 -20.40 -5.00 -3.38
N MET A 316 -20.91 -3.92 -2.79
CA MET A 316 -21.67 -2.89 -3.45
C MET A 316 -20.99 -1.54 -3.24
N ALA A 317 -20.76 -0.79 -4.31
CA ALA A 317 -20.34 0.61 -4.20
C ALA A 317 -21.57 1.51 -4.31
N TYR A 318 -21.72 2.42 -3.35
CA TYR A 318 -22.61 3.56 -3.49
C TYR A 318 -21.83 4.73 -4.10
N VAL A 319 -22.20 5.14 -5.30
CA VAL A 319 -21.60 6.29 -5.98
C VAL A 319 -22.29 7.56 -5.47
N GLY A 320 -21.82 8.06 -4.34
CA GLY A 320 -22.40 9.19 -3.61
C GLY A 320 -21.66 9.49 -2.31
N ASN A 321 -22.19 10.46 -1.58
CA ASN A 321 -21.56 10.87 -0.32
C ASN A 321 -21.83 9.84 0.78
N VAL A 322 -20.82 9.58 1.59
CA VAL A 322 -20.90 8.63 2.70
C VAL A 322 -21.91 9.05 3.77
N VAL A 323 -22.10 10.35 3.98
CA VAL A 323 -23.06 10.88 4.96
C VAL A 323 -24.48 10.51 4.56
N ASP A 324 -24.83 10.67 3.27
CA ASP A 324 -26.16 10.27 2.76
C ASP A 324 -26.44 8.79 3.04
N LEU A 325 -25.45 7.93 2.83
CA LEU A 325 -25.58 6.51 3.12
C LEU A 325 -25.82 6.26 4.62
N TRP A 326 -25.01 6.84 5.50
CA TRP A 326 -25.15 6.64 6.94
C TRP A 326 -26.48 7.19 7.48
N GLU A 327 -26.91 8.37 7.04
CA GLU A 327 -28.17 8.98 7.42
C GLU A 327 -29.36 8.13 6.96
N ARG A 328 -29.33 7.62 5.73
CA ARG A 328 -30.37 6.75 5.19
C ARG A 328 -30.47 5.43 5.94
N LEU A 329 -29.35 4.78 6.24
CA LEU A 329 -29.33 3.55 7.04
C LEU A 329 -29.89 3.78 8.45
N ALA A 330 -29.54 4.90 9.07
CA ALA A 330 -30.04 5.26 10.41
C ALA A 330 -31.54 5.60 10.40
N ALA A 331 -32.02 6.31 9.39
CA ALA A 331 -33.41 6.71 9.26
C ALA A 331 -34.36 5.52 8.99
N GLU A 332 -33.93 4.59 8.15
CA GLU A 332 -34.68 3.36 7.84
C GLU A 332 -34.44 2.21 8.82
N GLU A 333 -33.69 2.45 9.88
CA GLU A 333 -33.37 1.47 10.92
C GLU A 333 -32.78 0.17 10.38
N ILE A 334 -31.94 0.27 9.33
CA ILE A 334 -31.26 -0.89 8.76
C ILE A 334 -30.27 -1.43 9.77
N PRO A 335 -30.34 -2.72 10.12
CA PRO A 335 -29.35 -3.33 10.99
C PRO A 335 -27.97 -3.34 10.30
N VAL A 336 -27.02 -2.57 10.82
CA VAL A 336 -25.62 -2.60 10.41
C VAL A 336 -24.83 -3.32 11.48
N ASP A 337 -24.10 -4.38 11.10
CA ASP A 337 -23.31 -5.16 12.05
C ASP A 337 -21.94 -4.50 12.31
N LEU A 338 -21.27 -4.06 11.24
CA LEU A 338 -19.93 -3.50 11.27
C LEU A 338 -19.88 -2.15 10.54
N GLY A 339 -19.23 -1.18 11.13
CA GLY A 339 -19.02 0.13 10.54
C GLY A 339 -17.57 0.60 10.62
N SER A 340 -17.11 1.30 9.58
CA SER A 340 -15.81 1.94 9.57
C SER A 340 -15.80 3.14 8.62
N ASP A 341 -14.67 3.83 8.53
CA ASP A 341 -14.41 4.86 7.53
C ASP A 341 -12.96 4.76 7.02
N GLN A 342 -12.76 4.80 5.70
CA GLN A 342 -11.43 4.81 5.07
C GLN A 342 -11.27 5.96 4.06
N THR A 343 -12.04 7.04 4.22
CA THR A 343 -11.74 8.30 3.52
C THR A 343 -10.38 8.85 3.99
N SER A 344 -9.73 9.67 3.18
CA SER A 344 -8.36 10.15 3.49
C SER A 344 -8.36 11.33 4.45
N LEU A 345 -8.96 11.18 5.64
CA LEU A 345 -9.07 12.24 6.66
C LEU A 345 -7.75 12.66 7.31
N HIS A 346 -6.65 11.98 7.03
CA HIS A 346 -5.31 12.49 7.30
C HIS A 346 -4.94 13.69 6.40
N ASN A 347 -5.70 13.94 5.33
CA ASN A 347 -5.54 15.08 4.42
C ASN A 347 -6.92 15.62 3.96
N PRO A 348 -7.80 16.05 4.89
CA PRO A 348 -9.20 16.37 4.58
C PRO A 348 -9.36 17.57 3.65
N TRP A 349 -8.40 18.52 3.68
CA TRP A 349 -8.50 19.81 2.99
C TRP A 349 -7.97 19.78 1.54
N ALA A 350 -7.49 18.64 1.08
CA ALA A 350 -6.93 18.45 -0.27
C ALA A 350 -7.57 17.24 -0.98
N GLY A 351 -8.89 17.09 -0.84
CA GLY A 351 -9.66 16.04 -1.49
C GLY A 351 -9.66 14.69 -0.76
N GLY A 352 -9.27 14.69 0.51
CA GLY A 352 -9.33 13.49 1.35
C GLY A 352 -10.73 13.16 1.87
N TYR A 353 -11.60 14.18 1.97
CA TYR A 353 -12.99 14.06 2.37
C TYR A 353 -13.83 15.10 1.64
N TYR A 354 -15.08 14.80 1.32
CA TYR A 354 -15.95 15.67 0.55
C TYR A 354 -17.25 15.97 1.32
N PRO A 355 -17.69 17.25 1.30
CA PRO A 355 -18.90 17.65 2.01
C PRO A 355 -20.17 17.04 1.41
N VAL A 356 -21.13 16.72 2.26
CA VAL A 356 -22.48 16.30 1.86
C VAL A 356 -23.26 17.48 1.26
N ASP A 357 -24.29 17.20 0.51
CA ASP A 357 -25.14 18.19 -0.21
C ASP A 357 -24.38 19.03 -1.27
N VAL A 358 -23.14 18.66 -1.60
CA VAL A 358 -22.33 19.31 -2.63
C VAL A 358 -21.81 18.26 -3.60
N SER A 359 -22.02 18.45 -4.91
CA SER A 359 -21.52 17.49 -5.90
C SER A 359 -19.99 17.40 -5.90
N TYR A 360 -19.44 16.30 -6.41
CA TYR A 360 -17.97 16.09 -6.49
C TYR A 360 -17.27 17.24 -7.22
N GLU A 361 -17.83 17.68 -8.35
CA GLU A 361 -17.28 18.78 -9.16
C GLU A 361 -17.37 20.13 -8.44
N ALA A 362 -18.51 20.43 -7.82
CA ALA A 362 -18.71 21.65 -7.05
C ALA A 362 -17.81 21.68 -5.81
N SER A 363 -17.60 20.55 -5.15
CA SER A 363 -16.67 20.43 -4.03
C SER A 363 -15.23 20.70 -4.43
N ASN A 364 -14.77 20.16 -5.56
CA ASN A 364 -13.43 20.44 -6.07
C ASN A 364 -13.22 21.92 -6.41
N LYS A 365 -14.26 22.57 -6.98
CA LYS A 365 -14.23 24.02 -7.26
C LYS A 365 -14.20 24.82 -5.95
N MET A 366 -15.06 24.50 -5.00
CA MET A 366 -15.11 25.16 -3.68
C MET A 366 -13.78 24.99 -2.93
N MET A 367 -13.17 23.82 -2.97
CA MET A 367 -11.86 23.56 -2.33
C MET A 367 -10.76 24.48 -2.89
N ALA A 368 -10.79 24.76 -4.19
CA ALA A 368 -9.80 25.60 -4.86
C ALA A 368 -10.08 27.10 -4.67
N GLU A 369 -11.34 27.53 -4.77
CA GLU A 369 -11.73 28.94 -4.82
C GLU A 369 -12.18 29.50 -3.46
N GLU A 370 -12.78 28.66 -2.59
CA GLU A 370 -13.38 29.05 -1.31
C GLU A 370 -12.93 28.09 -0.18
N PRO A 371 -11.62 27.93 0.11
CA PRO A 371 -11.11 26.88 1.01
C PRO A 371 -11.65 26.98 2.45
N ALA A 372 -11.97 28.17 2.93
CA ALA A 372 -12.58 28.35 4.26
C ALA A 372 -14.00 27.75 4.30
N ARG A 373 -14.82 28.05 3.31
CA ARG A 373 -16.17 27.48 3.16
C ARG A 373 -16.14 25.98 2.97
N PHE A 374 -15.22 25.48 2.14
CA PHE A 374 -15.02 24.04 1.98
C PHE A 374 -14.77 23.35 3.33
N ARG A 375 -13.91 23.94 4.17
CA ARG A 375 -13.61 23.45 5.50
C ARG A 375 -14.85 23.39 6.40
N GLU A 376 -15.65 24.47 6.43
CA GLU A 376 -16.90 24.53 7.21
C GLU A 376 -17.87 23.44 6.79
N CYS A 377 -18.08 23.24 5.48
CA CYS A 377 -18.95 22.21 4.94
C CYS A 377 -18.45 20.78 5.27
N VAL A 378 -17.14 20.54 5.23
CA VAL A 378 -16.54 19.26 5.65
C VAL A 378 -16.77 19.03 7.14
N GLN A 379 -16.56 20.02 7.98
CA GLN A 379 -16.79 19.89 9.42
C GLN A 379 -18.24 19.62 9.76
N GLU A 380 -19.18 20.26 9.07
CA GLU A 380 -20.62 19.96 9.22
C GLU A 380 -20.92 18.53 8.79
N SER A 381 -20.38 18.07 7.68
CA SER A 381 -20.56 16.71 7.19
C SER A 381 -20.04 15.67 8.19
N LEU A 382 -18.89 15.92 8.83
CA LEU A 382 -18.34 15.05 9.85
C LEU A 382 -19.25 14.96 11.09
N ARG A 383 -19.88 16.09 11.51
CA ARG A 383 -20.87 16.09 12.61
C ARG A 383 -22.06 15.21 12.25
N ARG A 384 -22.64 15.41 11.06
CA ARG A 384 -23.79 14.63 10.57
C ARG A 384 -23.45 13.13 10.46
N GLN A 385 -22.30 12.80 9.91
CA GLN A 385 -21.82 11.41 9.80
C GLN A 385 -21.74 10.75 11.18
N VAL A 386 -21.13 11.43 12.16
CA VAL A 386 -21.00 10.92 13.53
C VAL A 386 -22.36 10.76 14.20
N ASP A 387 -23.29 11.69 13.99
CA ASP A 387 -24.64 11.57 14.55
C ASP A 387 -25.38 10.33 14.03
N ALA A 388 -25.25 10.03 12.73
CA ALA A 388 -25.79 8.81 12.14
C ALA A 388 -25.11 7.54 12.68
N ILE A 389 -23.78 7.55 12.78
CA ILE A 389 -22.99 6.45 13.38
C ILE A 389 -23.41 6.22 14.83
N ASN A 390 -23.56 7.29 15.64
CA ASN A 390 -24.00 7.19 17.02
C ASN A 390 -25.39 6.55 17.16
N LYS A 391 -26.32 6.86 16.26
CA LYS A 391 -27.66 6.22 16.23
C LYS A 391 -27.56 4.73 15.93
N LEU A 392 -26.74 4.34 14.96
CA LEU A 392 -26.56 2.94 14.57
C LEU A 392 -25.80 2.14 15.64
N THR A 393 -24.79 2.72 16.27
CA THR A 393 -24.06 2.06 17.36
C THR A 393 -24.92 1.88 18.61
N ALA A 394 -25.84 2.81 18.90
CA ALA A 394 -26.84 2.64 19.97
C ALA A 394 -27.79 1.46 19.68
N ARG A 395 -27.94 1.05 18.43
CA ARG A 395 -28.72 -0.13 18.00
C ARG A 395 -27.87 -1.40 17.83
N GLY A 396 -26.59 -1.33 18.19
CA GLY A 396 -25.70 -2.50 18.24
C GLY A 396 -24.66 -2.60 17.13
N MET A 397 -24.49 -1.62 16.25
CA MET A 397 -23.38 -1.62 15.30
C MET A 397 -22.04 -1.54 16.03
N TYR A 398 -21.08 -2.36 15.63
CA TYR A 398 -19.68 -2.23 16.06
C TYR A 398 -18.94 -1.31 15.06
N PHE A 399 -18.55 -0.12 15.53
CA PHE A 399 -17.78 0.85 14.74
C PHE A 399 -16.34 0.91 15.19
N PHE A 400 -15.40 0.96 14.24
CA PHE A 400 -13.97 1.12 14.48
C PHE A 400 -13.34 2.08 13.47
N ASP A 401 -12.40 2.91 13.95
CA ASP A 401 -11.57 3.76 13.08
C ASP A 401 -10.49 2.91 12.42
N TYR A 402 -10.35 3.02 11.09
CA TYR A 402 -9.35 2.26 10.33
C TYR A 402 -7.97 2.96 10.27
N GLY A 403 -7.71 3.95 11.12
CA GLY A 403 -6.42 4.63 11.21
C GLY A 403 -6.20 5.74 10.19
N ASN A 404 -7.27 6.26 9.61
CA ASN A 404 -7.26 7.35 8.62
C ASN A 404 -7.54 8.74 9.22
N ALA A 405 -7.45 8.88 10.54
CA ALA A 405 -7.74 10.09 11.31
C ALA A 405 -9.22 10.50 11.38
N PHE A 406 -10.17 9.59 11.11
CA PHE A 406 -11.61 9.90 11.19
C PHE A 406 -12.02 10.46 12.56
N LEU A 407 -11.72 9.75 13.63
CA LEU A 407 -12.09 10.19 14.99
C LEU A 407 -11.42 11.50 15.38
N LEU A 408 -10.18 11.72 14.97
CA LEU A 408 -9.44 12.95 15.24
C LEU A 408 -10.07 14.16 14.54
N GLU A 409 -10.36 14.05 13.25
CA GLU A 409 -10.95 15.15 12.47
C GLU A 409 -12.42 15.38 12.85
N ALA A 410 -13.15 14.33 13.17
CA ALA A 410 -14.50 14.45 13.73
C ALA A 410 -14.50 15.18 15.08
N SER A 411 -13.56 14.86 15.96
CA SER A 411 -13.38 15.59 17.24
C SER A 411 -13.04 17.07 17.00
N ARG A 412 -12.15 17.38 16.07
CA ARG A 412 -11.81 18.75 15.68
C ARG A 412 -12.99 19.51 15.08
N ALA A 413 -13.90 18.81 14.43
CA ALA A 413 -15.15 19.37 13.93
C ALA A 413 -16.21 19.58 15.02
N GLY A 414 -15.95 19.15 16.26
CA GLY A 414 -16.90 19.24 17.37
C GLY A 414 -17.98 18.16 17.37
N ALA A 415 -17.76 17.05 16.64
CA ALA A 415 -18.68 15.91 16.64
C ALA A 415 -18.63 15.11 17.95
N ALA A 416 -19.71 14.41 18.28
CA ALA A 416 -19.87 13.68 19.54
C ALA A 416 -19.13 12.31 19.51
N VAL A 417 -17.81 12.35 19.32
CA VAL A 417 -16.93 11.17 19.28
C VAL A 417 -16.13 10.94 20.54
N MET A 418 -16.20 11.87 21.50
CA MET A 418 -15.49 11.73 22.78
C MET A 418 -16.36 10.96 23.78
N GLY A 419 -15.74 10.04 24.48
CA GLY A 419 -16.30 9.30 25.59
C GLY A 419 -15.77 9.78 26.94
N GLU A 420 -15.94 8.98 27.97
CA GLU A 420 -15.48 9.28 29.32
C GLU A 420 -13.94 9.35 29.41
N GLY A 421 -13.44 10.23 30.28
CA GLY A 421 -12.00 10.37 30.52
C GLY A 421 -11.19 10.92 29.35
N GLY A 422 -11.82 11.60 28.38
CA GLY A 422 -11.13 12.20 27.24
C GLY A 422 -10.64 11.21 26.18
N ARG A 423 -11.15 9.98 26.23
CA ARG A 423 -10.87 8.96 25.19
C ARG A 423 -11.90 9.03 24.08
N PHE A 424 -11.57 8.51 22.90
CA PHE A 424 -12.56 8.33 21.85
C PHE A 424 -13.61 7.29 22.25
N ARG A 425 -14.86 7.51 21.84
CA ARG A 425 -15.98 6.60 22.05
C ARG A 425 -15.79 5.27 21.30
N TYR A 426 -15.15 5.31 20.16
CA TYR A 426 -14.90 4.16 19.32
C TYR A 426 -13.42 3.81 19.29
N PRO A 427 -13.06 2.52 19.26
CA PRO A 427 -11.67 2.11 19.17
C PRO A 427 -11.13 2.31 17.76
N SER A 428 -9.79 2.34 17.63
CA SER A 428 -9.14 2.06 16.34
C SER A 428 -9.06 0.55 16.11
N TYR A 429 -8.96 0.17 14.82
CA TYR A 429 -8.78 -1.24 14.45
C TYR A 429 -7.52 -1.87 15.07
N VAL A 430 -6.45 -1.08 15.27
CA VAL A 430 -5.22 -1.55 15.93
C VAL A 430 -5.47 -1.84 17.40
N GLN A 431 -6.13 -0.92 18.12
CA GLN A 431 -6.35 -1.06 19.56
C GLN A 431 -7.22 -2.26 19.94
N ASP A 432 -8.23 -2.56 19.13
CA ASP A 432 -9.28 -3.49 19.54
C ASP A 432 -9.37 -4.76 18.70
N ILE A 433 -8.69 -4.79 17.54
CA ILE A 433 -8.68 -5.94 16.65
C ILE A 433 -7.27 -6.45 16.43
N MET A 434 -6.41 -5.67 15.72
CA MET A 434 -5.13 -6.18 15.27
C MET A 434 -4.11 -6.36 16.40
N GLY A 435 -4.07 -5.45 17.38
CA GLY A 435 -3.23 -5.57 18.57
C GLY A 435 -3.55 -6.85 19.34
N PRO A 436 -4.70 -6.89 20.03
CA PRO A 436 -5.02 -7.98 20.97
C PRO A 436 -5.30 -9.33 20.30
N MET A 437 -5.61 -9.38 19.00
CA MET A 437 -5.96 -10.63 18.33
C MET A 437 -4.83 -11.20 17.46
N PHE A 438 -3.83 -10.39 17.08
CA PHE A 438 -2.72 -10.80 16.20
C PHE A 438 -1.35 -10.43 16.74
N PHE A 439 -1.10 -9.11 16.92
CA PHE A 439 0.26 -8.64 17.22
C PHE A 439 0.74 -9.06 18.59
N ASP A 440 -0.14 -9.09 19.61
CA ASP A 440 0.18 -9.54 20.98
C ASP A 440 0.54 -11.04 21.02
N TYR A 441 0.12 -11.81 20.01
CA TYR A 441 0.48 -13.22 19.84
C TYR A 441 1.64 -13.43 18.84
N GLY A 442 2.30 -12.36 18.38
CA GLY A 442 3.44 -12.45 17.48
C GLY A 442 3.07 -12.73 16.01
N PHE A 443 1.78 -12.67 15.65
CA PHE A 443 1.36 -12.74 14.25
C PHE A 443 1.65 -11.42 13.56
N GLY A 444 2.29 -11.48 12.40
CA GLY A 444 2.60 -10.31 11.60
C GLY A 444 2.71 -10.63 10.12
N PRO A 445 2.83 -9.59 9.28
CA PRO A 445 2.93 -9.74 7.83
C PRO A 445 4.12 -10.60 7.41
N PHE A 446 3.85 -11.66 6.68
CA PHE A 446 4.83 -12.55 6.09
C PHE A 446 4.55 -12.68 4.60
N ARG A 447 5.50 -12.25 3.78
CA ARG A 447 5.40 -12.22 2.33
C ARG A 447 6.40 -13.16 1.70
N TRP A 448 6.03 -13.70 0.54
CA TRP A 448 7.00 -14.41 -0.30
C TRP A 448 6.80 -14.09 -1.77
N VAL A 449 7.88 -14.26 -2.54
CA VAL A 449 7.92 -14.05 -3.98
C VAL A 449 8.62 -15.22 -4.63
N CYS A 450 7.95 -15.89 -5.56
CA CYS A 450 8.52 -16.96 -6.37
C CYS A 450 9.37 -16.34 -7.48
N THR A 451 10.69 -16.45 -7.35
CA THR A 451 11.64 -15.78 -8.26
C THR A 451 11.74 -16.40 -9.64
N SER A 452 11.12 -17.55 -9.86
CA SER A 452 10.95 -18.14 -11.19
C SER A 452 10.01 -17.33 -12.11
N GLY A 453 9.10 -16.55 -11.50
CA GLY A 453 8.02 -15.88 -12.20
C GLY A 453 6.89 -16.80 -12.67
N LYS A 454 6.90 -18.09 -12.29
CA LYS A 454 5.92 -19.10 -12.71
C LYS A 454 4.72 -19.14 -11.78
N PRO A 455 3.48 -19.07 -12.29
CA PRO A 455 2.26 -19.21 -11.46
C PRO A 455 2.20 -20.55 -10.70
N GLU A 456 2.70 -21.62 -11.30
CA GLU A 456 2.70 -22.98 -10.71
C GLU A 456 3.54 -23.05 -9.43
N ASP A 457 4.66 -22.29 -9.37
CA ASP A 457 5.48 -22.20 -8.16
C ASP A 457 4.73 -21.45 -7.05
N LEU A 458 3.95 -20.42 -7.40
CA LEU A 458 3.10 -19.72 -6.43
C LEU A 458 1.98 -20.63 -5.90
N GLU A 459 1.30 -21.36 -6.77
CA GLU A 459 0.27 -22.32 -6.37
C GLU A 459 0.84 -23.42 -5.45
N LEU A 460 2.05 -23.88 -5.72
CA LEU A 460 2.73 -24.86 -4.85
C LEU A 460 3.06 -24.24 -3.48
N THR A 461 3.61 -23.03 -3.46
CA THR A 461 3.94 -22.35 -2.19
C THR A 461 2.68 -22.04 -1.37
N ASP A 462 1.57 -21.66 -2.01
CA ASP A 462 0.28 -21.47 -1.34
C ASP A 462 -0.21 -22.76 -0.67
N ARG A 463 -0.13 -23.90 -1.36
CA ARG A 463 -0.50 -25.21 -0.77
C ARG A 463 0.39 -25.58 0.41
N LEU A 464 1.71 -25.45 0.25
CA LEU A 464 2.66 -25.76 1.32
C LEU A 464 2.45 -24.90 2.56
N ALA A 465 2.17 -23.60 2.37
CA ALA A 465 1.87 -22.70 3.47
C ALA A 465 0.56 -23.07 4.17
N ALA A 466 -0.49 -23.41 3.42
CA ALA A 466 -1.75 -23.88 3.98
C ALA A 466 -1.58 -25.16 4.79
N GLU A 467 -0.88 -26.16 4.25
CA GLU A 467 -0.60 -27.44 4.92
C GLU A 467 0.14 -27.23 6.25
N VAL A 468 1.14 -26.35 6.27
CA VAL A 468 1.89 -26.01 7.49
C VAL A 468 0.98 -25.35 8.52
N LEU A 469 0.15 -24.38 8.13
CA LEU A 469 -0.77 -23.72 9.05
C LEU A 469 -1.83 -24.71 9.58
N GLU A 470 -2.32 -25.63 8.76
CA GLU A 470 -3.25 -26.69 9.18
C GLU A 470 -2.61 -27.66 10.17
N GLU A 471 -1.33 -28.01 10.00
CA GLU A 471 -0.59 -28.81 10.96
C GLU A 471 -0.47 -28.09 12.32
N ILE A 472 -0.05 -26.83 12.31
CA ILE A 472 0.04 -26.02 13.54
C ILE A 472 -1.33 -25.89 14.19
N ARG A 473 -2.38 -25.67 13.39
CA ARG A 473 -3.76 -25.47 13.88
C ARG A 473 -4.29 -26.65 14.71
N ARG A 474 -3.85 -27.87 14.42
CA ARG A 474 -4.31 -29.10 15.14
C ARG A 474 -3.94 -29.10 16.62
N THR A 475 -2.83 -28.47 16.98
CA THR A 475 -2.30 -28.44 18.35
C THR A 475 -2.28 -27.03 18.93
N ALA A 476 -2.75 -26.04 18.18
CA ALA A 476 -2.74 -24.64 18.59
C ALA A 476 -3.66 -24.40 19.79
N PRO A 477 -3.26 -23.55 20.73
CA PRO A 477 -4.14 -23.03 21.78
C PRO A 477 -5.38 -22.34 21.20
N ALA A 478 -6.48 -22.37 21.96
CA ALA A 478 -7.75 -21.80 21.54
C ALA A 478 -7.65 -20.31 21.20
N GLU A 479 -6.77 -19.60 21.88
CA GLU A 479 -6.54 -18.15 21.76
C GLU A 479 -6.04 -17.73 20.37
N ILE A 480 -5.27 -18.59 19.70
CA ILE A 480 -4.70 -18.32 18.37
C ILE A 480 -5.35 -19.13 17.24
N ALA A 481 -6.25 -20.02 17.60
CA ALA A 481 -6.91 -20.91 16.64
C ALA A 481 -7.63 -20.14 15.53
N GLY A 482 -8.32 -19.07 15.90
CA GLY A 482 -9.04 -18.22 14.95
C GLY A 482 -8.12 -17.52 13.95
N GLN A 483 -6.94 -17.08 14.35
CA GLN A 483 -5.95 -16.43 13.50
C GLN A 483 -5.39 -17.39 12.45
N LEU A 484 -5.14 -18.63 12.84
CA LEU A 484 -4.71 -19.68 11.92
C LEU A 484 -5.82 -20.01 10.91
N ASP A 485 -7.07 -20.19 11.38
CA ASP A 485 -8.23 -20.46 10.53
C ASP A 485 -8.44 -19.31 9.50
N ASP A 486 -8.30 -18.06 9.91
CA ASP A 486 -8.42 -16.88 9.04
C ASP A 486 -7.35 -16.86 7.95
N ASN A 487 -6.10 -17.16 8.28
CA ASN A 487 -5.01 -17.18 7.32
C ASN A 487 -5.05 -18.39 6.39
N ILE A 488 -5.53 -19.54 6.86
CA ILE A 488 -5.83 -20.72 6.02
C ILE A 488 -6.95 -20.38 5.02
N HIS A 489 -8.02 -19.74 5.50
CA HIS A 489 -9.09 -19.28 4.61
C HIS A 489 -8.57 -18.30 3.56
N TRP A 490 -7.84 -17.27 3.99
CA TRP A 490 -7.24 -16.28 3.11
C TRP A 490 -6.41 -16.90 1.99
N ILE A 491 -5.46 -17.79 2.31
CA ILE A 491 -4.55 -18.33 1.31
C ILE A 491 -5.27 -19.24 0.30
N ARG A 492 -6.32 -19.92 0.73
CA ARG A 492 -7.18 -20.73 -0.16
C ARG A 492 -8.01 -19.87 -1.11
N GLU A 493 -8.45 -18.69 -0.65
CA GLU A 493 -9.24 -17.76 -1.45
C GLU A 493 -8.37 -16.83 -2.33
N ALA A 494 -7.12 -16.60 -1.97
CA ALA A 494 -6.24 -15.64 -2.66
C ALA A 494 -6.06 -15.96 -4.15
N GLY A 495 -5.89 -17.24 -4.51
CA GLY A 495 -5.78 -17.66 -5.92
C GLY A 495 -7.06 -17.40 -6.71
N ARG A 496 -8.22 -17.70 -6.15
CA ARG A 496 -9.54 -17.48 -6.77
C ARG A 496 -9.83 -16.01 -7.02
N ASN A 497 -9.36 -15.14 -6.13
CA ASN A 497 -9.61 -13.70 -6.19
C ASN A 497 -8.65 -12.93 -7.10
N ARG A 498 -7.71 -13.60 -7.78
CA ARG A 498 -6.79 -13.00 -8.76
C ARG A 498 -6.06 -11.77 -8.22
N LEU A 499 -5.50 -11.89 -7.03
CA LEU A 499 -4.88 -10.76 -6.31
C LEU A 499 -3.44 -10.49 -6.72
N VAL A 500 -2.83 -11.34 -7.55
CA VAL A 500 -1.45 -11.18 -8.03
C VAL A 500 -1.37 -10.00 -9.00
N VAL A 501 -0.46 -9.08 -8.69
CA VAL A 501 -0.11 -7.94 -9.55
C VAL A 501 1.41 -7.84 -9.59
N GLY A 502 2.00 -7.83 -10.77
CA GLY A 502 3.46 -7.88 -10.95
C GLY A 502 4.02 -9.27 -10.69
N SER A 503 4.89 -9.43 -9.69
CA SER A 503 5.54 -10.70 -9.38
C SER A 503 4.58 -11.76 -8.84
N GLN A 504 4.95 -13.05 -9.00
CA GLN A 504 4.25 -14.17 -8.39
C GLN A 504 4.50 -14.19 -6.89
N ALA A 505 3.64 -13.52 -6.15
CA ALA A 505 3.82 -13.20 -4.74
C ALA A 505 2.56 -13.48 -3.92
N ARG A 506 2.77 -13.71 -2.60
CA ARG A 506 1.72 -13.89 -1.61
C ARG A 506 2.08 -13.24 -0.29
N ILE A 507 1.06 -12.95 0.51
CA ILE A 507 1.15 -12.54 1.91
C ILE A 507 0.18 -13.36 2.74
N LEU A 508 0.55 -13.61 4.00
CA LEU A 508 -0.35 -13.99 5.09
C LEU A 508 0.19 -13.42 6.41
N TYR A 509 -0.54 -13.59 7.49
CA TYR A 509 -0.01 -13.34 8.83
C TYR A 509 0.36 -14.66 9.49
N ALA A 510 1.56 -14.72 10.02
CA ALA A 510 2.06 -15.86 10.75
C ALA A 510 2.91 -15.43 11.94
N ASP A 511 2.92 -16.24 12.97
CA ASP A 511 3.83 -16.11 14.10
C ASP A 511 5.24 -16.64 13.75
N SER A 512 6.14 -16.63 14.71
CA SER A 512 7.53 -17.10 14.51
C SER A 512 7.59 -18.57 14.10
N GLU A 513 6.76 -19.44 14.69
CA GLU A 513 6.70 -20.85 14.35
C GLU A 513 6.19 -21.06 12.92
N GLY A 514 5.08 -20.42 12.58
CA GLY A 514 4.48 -20.50 11.24
C GLY A 514 5.45 -20.03 10.15
N ARG A 515 6.09 -18.88 10.33
CA ARG A 515 7.10 -18.37 9.38
C ARG A 515 8.26 -19.34 9.18
N THR A 516 8.79 -19.87 10.28
CA THR A 516 9.92 -20.81 10.23
C THR A 516 9.54 -22.11 9.52
N LYS A 517 8.40 -22.70 9.87
CA LYS A 517 7.94 -23.97 9.26
C LYS A 517 7.59 -23.79 7.77
N ILE A 518 6.95 -22.68 7.40
CA ILE A 518 6.65 -22.36 5.99
C ILE A 518 7.95 -22.20 5.19
N ALA A 519 8.93 -21.43 5.70
CA ALA A 519 10.23 -21.27 5.06
C ALA A 519 10.96 -22.60 4.87
N GLN A 520 10.93 -23.48 5.88
CA GLN A 520 11.50 -24.84 5.80
C GLN A 520 10.78 -25.70 4.75
N ALA A 521 9.46 -25.60 4.64
CA ALA A 521 8.69 -26.30 3.61
C ALA A 521 9.09 -25.86 2.19
N PHE A 522 9.27 -24.55 1.98
CA PHE A 522 9.78 -24.01 0.72
C PHE A 522 11.20 -24.49 0.42
N ASN A 523 12.10 -24.46 1.41
CA ASN A 523 13.48 -24.96 1.25
C ASN A 523 13.51 -26.45 0.87
N ARG A 524 12.68 -27.29 1.50
CA ARG A 524 12.55 -28.72 1.12
C ARG A 524 12.06 -28.84 -0.33
N ALA A 525 11.05 -28.07 -0.71
CA ALA A 525 10.51 -28.11 -2.07
C ALA A 525 11.52 -27.65 -3.14
N ILE A 526 12.43 -26.72 -2.80
CA ILE A 526 13.54 -26.32 -3.66
C ILE A 526 14.58 -27.45 -3.75
N ALA A 527 14.95 -28.06 -2.62
CA ALA A 527 15.91 -29.16 -2.58
C ALA A 527 15.43 -30.37 -3.36
N ASP A 528 14.12 -30.68 -3.30
CA ASP A 528 13.48 -31.77 -4.02
C ASP A 528 13.21 -31.45 -5.50
N GLY A 529 13.50 -30.23 -5.96
CA GLY A 529 13.27 -29.78 -7.34
C GLY A 529 11.79 -29.53 -7.68
N ARG A 530 10.89 -29.53 -6.70
CA ARG A 530 9.46 -29.19 -6.89
C ARG A 530 9.25 -27.70 -7.13
N LEU A 531 10.03 -26.84 -6.47
CA LEU A 531 10.15 -25.41 -6.79
C LEU A 531 11.36 -25.20 -7.70
N THR A 532 11.17 -24.42 -8.75
CA THR A 532 12.16 -24.30 -9.83
C THR A 532 13.19 -23.19 -9.59
N ALA A 533 12.99 -22.36 -8.57
CA ALA A 533 13.88 -21.24 -8.21
C ALA A 533 13.76 -20.91 -6.71
N PRO A 534 14.72 -20.13 -6.16
CA PRO A 534 14.61 -19.62 -4.80
C PRO A 534 13.35 -18.80 -4.57
N VAL A 535 12.93 -18.71 -3.31
CA VAL A 535 11.80 -17.89 -2.87
C VAL A 535 12.34 -16.74 -1.99
N VAL A 536 11.98 -15.51 -2.33
CA VAL A 536 12.26 -14.36 -1.46
C VAL A 536 11.23 -14.32 -0.34
N LEU A 537 11.70 -14.20 0.89
CA LEU A 537 10.84 -14.03 2.06
C LEU A 537 11.00 -12.61 2.61
N GLY A 538 9.90 -12.02 3.06
CA GLY A 538 9.91 -10.72 3.68
C GLY A 538 8.92 -10.62 4.82
N ARG A 539 9.28 -9.83 5.84
CA ARG A 539 8.41 -9.50 6.97
C ARG A 539 8.53 -8.02 7.31
N ASP A 540 7.54 -7.48 7.95
CA ASP A 540 7.55 -6.11 8.45
C ASP A 540 8.08 -6.05 9.89
N HIS A 541 8.53 -4.89 10.31
CA HIS A 541 9.13 -4.68 11.64
C HIS A 541 8.12 -4.79 12.80
N HIS A 542 6.83 -4.90 12.52
CA HIS A 542 5.82 -5.19 13.54
C HIS A 542 5.85 -6.64 14.04
N ASP A 543 6.63 -7.47 13.41
CA ASP A 543 6.88 -8.84 13.81
C ASP A 543 7.89 -8.86 14.97
N VAL A 544 7.48 -8.47 16.12
CA VAL A 544 8.36 -8.45 17.29
C VAL A 544 8.37 -9.82 17.95
#